data_d46dfd7b2e21ee87ec68eb8f77b3a8af
#
_entry.id   d46dfd7b2e21ee87ec68eb8f77b3a8af
#
_cell.length_a   1.000
_cell.length_b   1.000
_cell.length_c   1.000
_cell.angle_alpha   90.00
_cell.angle_beta   90.00
_cell.angle_gamma   90.00
#
_symmetry.space_group_name_H-M   'P 1'
#
loop_
_entity.id
_entity.type
_entity.pdbx_description
1 polymer ?
#
loop_
_entity_poly.entity_id
_entity_poly.type
_entity_poly.pdbx_seq_one_letter_code
_entity_poly.pdbx_strand_id
1 'polypeptide(L)'
;GISGNLESRLQKDSIDQIPVSIREQLNKLDKSLTLPFRFSEGDIHLWIRMLFSCLVAADYMATERFMQPDNYVKRAGFDSLVTLKQRFDSFMETLSSSAQPSLINIKRSEVLDKCRKAGLLHQGIFNLTVPTGGGKTLSSLAFALEHAIKYDKKRIIVAIPYTSIITQTAQVFRNIFGNDNVVEHHSNLDGDTLSAKQKLATENW
;
A
#
# COMPACT_ATOMS: atom_id res chain seq x y z
N GLY A 1 33.15 11.54 -20.10
CA GLY A 1 31.72 11.42 -19.99
C GLY A 1 31.08 11.49 -21.37
N ILE A 2 30.58 10.40 -21.89
CA ILE A 2 29.89 10.36 -23.20
C ILE A 2 28.46 10.83 -22.92
N SER A 3 28.17 12.09 -23.15
CA SER A 3 26.79 12.59 -23.25
C SER A 3 26.23 12.14 -24.61
N GLY A 4 25.76 10.92 -24.68
CA GLY A 4 24.99 10.49 -25.85
C GLY A 4 23.63 11.17 -25.79
N ASN A 5 23.39 12.14 -26.67
CA ASN A 5 22.08 12.72 -26.89
C ASN A 5 21.11 11.58 -27.29
N LEU A 6 19.92 11.52 -26.67
CA LEU A 6 18.89 10.54 -26.96
C LEU A 6 18.60 10.41 -28.47
N GLU A 7 18.58 11.53 -29.18
CA GLU A 7 18.39 11.57 -30.62
C GLU A 7 19.50 10.84 -31.40
N SER A 8 20.76 10.97 -30.97
CA SER A 8 21.88 10.26 -31.62
C SER A 8 21.89 8.77 -31.37
N ARG A 9 21.28 8.33 -30.26
CA ARG A 9 21.06 6.90 -29.93
C ARG A 9 19.90 6.33 -30.73
N LEU A 10 18.79 7.05 -30.81
CA LEU A 10 17.63 6.65 -31.62
C LEU A 10 17.93 6.58 -33.12
N GLN A 11 18.90 7.34 -33.62
CA GLN A 11 19.38 7.26 -35.00
C GLN A 11 20.33 6.08 -35.25
N LYS A 12 21.06 5.63 -34.24
CA LYS A 12 21.99 4.48 -34.34
C LYS A 12 21.28 3.12 -34.24
N ASP A 13 20.27 3.01 -33.38
CA ASP A 13 19.51 1.77 -33.20
C ASP A 13 18.33 1.83 -34.18
N SER A 14 18.48 1.19 -35.35
CA SER A 14 17.41 1.16 -36.32
C SER A 14 16.16 0.50 -35.69
N ILE A 15 15.05 1.21 -35.75
CA ILE A 15 13.71 0.72 -35.30
C ILE A 15 13.37 -0.64 -35.98
N ASP A 16 14.05 -0.93 -37.10
CA ASP A 16 13.91 -2.18 -37.86
C ASP A 16 14.38 -3.43 -37.10
N GLN A 17 15.16 -3.28 -36.04
CA GLN A 17 15.59 -4.40 -35.19
C GLN A 17 14.54 -4.80 -34.13
N ILE A 18 13.52 -3.95 -33.91
CA ILE A 18 12.42 -4.26 -32.99
C ILE A 18 11.49 -5.26 -33.67
N PRO A 19 11.18 -6.42 -33.03
CA PRO A 19 10.24 -7.40 -33.57
C PRO A 19 8.90 -6.75 -33.97
N VAL A 20 8.36 -7.19 -35.10
CA VAL A 20 7.12 -6.63 -35.67
C VAL A 20 5.97 -6.66 -34.66
N SER A 21 5.86 -7.70 -33.87
CA SER A 21 4.84 -7.84 -32.82
C SER A 21 4.93 -6.74 -31.76
N ILE A 22 6.13 -6.30 -31.41
CA ILE A 22 6.34 -5.19 -30.45
C ILE A 22 6.02 -3.85 -31.11
N ARG A 23 6.43 -3.65 -32.37
CA ARG A 23 6.09 -2.44 -33.13
C ARG A 23 4.57 -2.25 -33.28
N GLU A 24 3.84 -3.33 -33.57
CA GLU A 24 2.39 -3.29 -33.67
C GLU A 24 1.72 -2.94 -32.33
N GLN A 25 2.25 -3.45 -31.22
CA GLN A 25 1.77 -3.08 -29.88
C GLN A 25 2.07 -1.60 -29.56
N LEU A 26 3.28 -1.11 -29.87
CA LEU A 26 3.66 0.29 -29.69
C LEU A 26 2.81 1.25 -30.54
N ASN A 27 2.45 0.84 -31.77
CA ASN A 27 1.59 1.62 -32.64
C ASN A 27 0.11 1.66 -32.18
N LYS A 28 -0.32 0.68 -31.40
CA LYS A 28 -1.65 0.63 -30.78
C LYS A 28 -1.73 1.44 -29.48
N LEU A 29 -0.58 1.83 -28.91
CA LEU A 29 -0.56 2.72 -27.76
C LEU A 29 -1.12 4.08 -28.18
N ASP A 30 -2.15 4.53 -27.49
CA ASP A 30 -2.71 5.86 -27.70
C ASP A 30 -1.64 6.93 -27.40
N LYS A 31 -1.23 7.63 -28.46
CA LYS A 31 -0.23 8.72 -28.35
C LYS A 31 -0.78 9.97 -27.67
N SER A 32 -2.07 10.02 -27.40
CA SER A 32 -2.74 11.07 -26.63
C SER A 32 -2.77 10.74 -25.15
N LEU A 33 -1.64 10.49 -24.51
CA LEU A 33 -1.54 10.37 -23.06
C LEU A 33 -1.94 11.70 -22.41
N THR A 34 -3.24 11.88 -22.19
CA THR A 34 -3.72 12.89 -21.27
C THR A 34 -3.47 12.41 -19.85
N LEU A 35 -2.54 13.04 -19.18
CA LEU A 35 -2.30 12.76 -17.77
C LEU A 35 -3.60 13.01 -16.98
N PRO A 36 -4.04 12.05 -16.12
CA PRO A 36 -5.32 12.13 -15.42
C PRO A 36 -5.41 13.25 -14.37
N PHE A 37 -4.37 14.07 -14.26
CA PHE A 37 -4.25 15.16 -13.28
C PHE A 37 -3.33 16.26 -13.80
N ARG A 38 -3.54 17.47 -13.28
CA ARG A 38 -2.66 18.61 -13.53
C ARG A 38 -1.51 18.59 -12.53
N PHE A 39 -0.28 18.70 -13.01
CA PHE A 39 0.91 18.86 -12.17
C PHE A 39 1.13 20.35 -11.88
N SER A 40 1.56 20.64 -10.65
CA SER A 40 2.33 21.85 -10.40
C SER A 40 3.78 21.62 -10.84
N GLU A 41 4.51 22.66 -11.20
CA GLU A 41 5.93 22.54 -11.58
C GLU A 41 6.76 21.88 -10.45
N GLY A 42 6.38 22.08 -9.18
CA GLY A 42 7.03 21.47 -8.02
C GLY A 42 6.83 19.95 -7.88
N ASP A 43 5.77 19.41 -8.47
CA ASP A 43 5.42 17.99 -8.31
C ASP A 43 6.07 17.09 -9.37
N ILE A 44 6.65 17.66 -10.42
CA ILE A 44 7.19 16.89 -11.56
C ILE A 44 8.30 15.92 -11.14
N HIS A 45 9.13 16.31 -10.18
CA HIS A 45 10.19 15.44 -9.65
C HIS A 45 9.65 14.21 -8.96
N LEU A 46 8.57 14.35 -8.19
CA LEU A 46 7.90 13.23 -7.52
C LEU A 46 7.33 12.28 -8.57
N TRP A 47 6.67 12.82 -9.58
CA TRP A 47 6.07 12.02 -10.64
C TRP A 47 7.09 11.25 -11.46
N ILE A 48 8.20 11.87 -11.85
CA ILE A 48 9.29 11.19 -12.56
C ILE A 48 9.80 10.02 -11.69
N ARG A 49 10.01 10.23 -10.40
CA ARG A 49 10.44 9.18 -9.48
C ARG A 49 9.42 8.05 -9.37
N MET A 50 8.13 8.37 -9.26
CA MET A 50 7.06 7.38 -9.19
C MET A 50 6.98 6.56 -10.48
N LEU A 51 7.01 7.19 -11.65
CA LEU A 51 7.00 6.50 -12.94
C LEU A 51 8.23 5.60 -13.11
N PHE A 52 9.40 6.10 -12.76
CA PHE A 52 10.64 5.31 -12.81
C PHE A 52 10.56 4.11 -11.86
N SER A 53 10.08 4.30 -10.64
CA SER A 53 9.88 3.21 -9.67
C SER A 53 8.89 2.16 -10.21
N CYS A 54 7.78 2.59 -10.82
CA CYS A 54 6.82 1.69 -11.44
C CYS A 54 7.43 0.91 -12.60
N LEU A 55 8.25 1.55 -13.45
CA LEU A 55 8.93 0.90 -14.57
C LEU A 55 9.90 -0.17 -14.08
N VAL A 56 10.75 0.17 -13.12
CA VAL A 56 11.71 -0.76 -12.51
C VAL A 56 11.00 -1.94 -11.84
N ALA A 57 9.94 -1.67 -11.08
CA ALA A 57 9.15 -2.72 -10.45
C ALA A 57 8.47 -3.63 -11.49
N ALA A 58 7.95 -3.08 -12.57
CA ALA A 58 7.32 -3.84 -13.65
C ALA A 58 8.33 -4.76 -14.37
N ASP A 59 9.52 -4.26 -14.67
CA ASP A 59 10.61 -5.02 -15.28
C ASP A 59 11.06 -6.18 -14.37
N TYR A 60 11.27 -5.89 -13.09
CA TYR A 60 11.61 -6.89 -12.09
C TYR A 60 10.54 -7.98 -11.96
N MET A 61 9.26 -7.59 -11.86
CA MET A 61 8.16 -8.54 -11.75
C MET A 61 7.96 -9.36 -13.04
N ALA A 62 8.19 -8.77 -14.22
CA ALA A 62 8.12 -9.48 -15.49
C ALA A 62 9.21 -10.55 -15.58
N THR A 63 10.43 -10.20 -15.18
CA THR A 63 11.57 -11.11 -15.12
C THR A 63 11.33 -12.24 -14.11
N GLU A 64 10.86 -11.92 -12.90
CA GLU A 64 10.54 -12.93 -11.88
C GLU A 64 9.42 -13.87 -12.35
N ARG A 65 8.37 -13.34 -12.97
CA ARG A 65 7.29 -14.15 -13.53
C ARG A 65 7.79 -15.19 -14.54
N PHE A 66 8.80 -14.82 -15.32
CA PHE A 66 9.40 -15.73 -16.30
C PHE A 66 10.37 -16.71 -15.66
N MET A 67 11.25 -16.23 -14.78
CA MET A 67 12.34 -17.04 -14.20
C MET A 67 11.91 -17.85 -12.96
N GLN A 68 10.97 -17.32 -12.18
CA GLN A 68 10.54 -17.88 -10.90
C GLN A 68 9.02 -17.74 -10.71
N PRO A 69 8.20 -18.42 -11.52
CA PRO A 69 6.74 -18.26 -11.50
C PRO A 69 6.11 -18.54 -10.14
N ASP A 70 6.66 -19.47 -9.35
CA ASP A 70 6.16 -19.77 -8.00
C ASP A 70 6.32 -18.60 -7.04
N ASN A 71 7.40 -17.84 -7.13
CA ASN A 71 7.60 -16.64 -6.31
C ASN A 71 6.66 -15.53 -6.72
N TYR A 72 6.47 -15.34 -8.03
CA TYR A 72 5.49 -14.38 -8.55
C TYR A 72 4.08 -14.63 -8.01
N VAL A 73 3.64 -15.90 -7.97
CA VAL A 73 2.33 -16.28 -7.41
C VAL A 73 2.27 -16.01 -5.90
N LYS A 74 3.35 -16.26 -5.16
CA LYS A 74 3.42 -16.00 -3.71
C LYS A 74 3.34 -14.51 -3.34
N ARG A 75 3.71 -13.60 -4.25
CA ARG A 75 3.55 -12.14 -4.03
C ARG A 75 2.08 -11.70 -3.98
N ALA A 76 1.20 -12.45 -4.61
CA ALA A 76 -0.24 -12.25 -4.56
C ALA A 76 -0.88 -12.98 -3.36
N GLY A 77 -2.17 -12.83 -3.18
CA GLY A 77 -2.92 -13.63 -2.20
C GLY A 77 -3.12 -12.96 -0.85
N PHE A 78 -3.08 -11.62 -0.80
CA PHE A 78 -3.62 -10.86 0.32
C PHE A 78 -5.15 -10.88 0.28
N ASP A 79 -5.76 -10.97 1.45
CA ASP A 79 -7.22 -10.88 1.56
C ASP A 79 -7.72 -9.50 1.12
N SER A 80 -8.94 -9.45 0.64
CA SER A 80 -9.57 -8.18 0.26
C SER A 80 -9.77 -7.28 1.49
N LEU A 81 -9.75 -5.95 1.29
CA LEU A 81 -10.03 -5.01 2.39
C LEU A 81 -11.42 -5.22 2.99
N VAL A 82 -12.37 -5.73 2.21
CA VAL A 82 -13.71 -6.10 2.72
C VAL A 82 -13.61 -7.26 3.70
N THR A 83 -12.86 -8.30 3.38
CA THR A 83 -12.61 -9.44 4.28
C THR A 83 -11.87 -9.00 5.54
N LEU A 84 -10.86 -8.13 5.39
CA LEU A 84 -10.13 -7.59 6.53
C LEU A 84 -11.02 -6.73 7.42
N LYS A 85 -11.93 -5.94 6.85
CA LYS A 85 -12.92 -5.19 7.62
C LYS A 85 -13.85 -6.11 8.42
N GLN A 86 -14.32 -7.18 7.84
CA GLN A 86 -15.16 -8.18 8.56
C GLN A 86 -14.42 -8.76 9.77
N ARG A 87 -13.13 -9.13 9.61
CA ARG A 87 -12.32 -9.61 10.74
C ARG A 87 -12.16 -8.54 11.81
N PHE A 88 -11.92 -7.30 11.39
CA PHE A 88 -11.81 -6.17 12.32
C PHE A 88 -13.12 -5.95 13.09
N ASP A 89 -14.26 -5.99 12.42
CA ASP A 89 -15.55 -5.78 13.03
C ASP A 89 -15.84 -6.88 14.07
N SER A 90 -15.61 -8.15 13.73
CA SER A 90 -15.75 -9.29 14.67
C SER A 90 -14.80 -9.17 15.88
N PHE A 91 -13.55 -8.72 15.64
CA PHE A 91 -12.62 -8.45 16.74
C PHE A 91 -13.13 -7.33 17.66
N MET A 92 -13.66 -6.24 17.11
CA MET A 92 -14.20 -5.12 17.89
C MET A 92 -15.46 -5.51 18.68
N GLU A 93 -16.32 -6.36 18.13
CA GLU A 93 -17.48 -6.91 18.82
C GLU A 93 -17.05 -7.76 20.02
N THR A 94 -16.08 -8.65 19.82
CA THR A 94 -15.52 -9.48 20.90
C THR A 94 -14.89 -8.61 21.99
N LEU A 95 -14.10 -7.62 21.59
CA LEU A 95 -13.46 -6.70 22.53
C LEU A 95 -14.49 -5.89 23.33
N SER A 96 -15.56 -5.43 22.68
CA SER A 96 -16.63 -4.68 23.35
C SER A 96 -17.45 -5.54 24.29
N SER A 97 -17.73 -6.79 23.93
CA SER A 97 -18.51 -7.73 24.76
C SER A 97 -17.75 -8.15 26.00
N SER A 98 -16.43 -8.26 25.94
CA SER A 98 -15.58 -8.63 27.08
C SER A 98 -15.19 -7.43 27.95
N ALA A 99 -15.43 -6.20 27.49
CA ALA A 99 -15.03 -4.99 28.20
C ALA A 99 -15.98 -4.68 29.36
N GLN A 100 -15.42 -4.45 30.55
CA GLN A 100 -16.23 -3.98 31.68
C GLN A 100 -16.80 -2.58 31.41
N PRO A 101 -18.05 -2.30 31.80
CA PRO A 101 -18.62 -0.97 31.69
C PRO A 101 -17.77 0.05 32.43
N SER A 102 -17.24 1.03 31.70
CA SER A 102 -16.45 2.13 32.25
C SER A 102 -16.62 3.37 31.43
N LEU A 103 -16.46 4.54 32.03
CA LEU A 103 -16.54 5.80 31.33
C LEU A 103 -15.52 5.89 30.17
N ILE A 104 -14.34 5.29 30.37
CA ILE A 104 -13.30 5.28 29.34
C ILE A 104 -13.70 4.42 28.14
N ASN A 105 -14.35 3.28 28.36
CA ASN A 105 -14.81 2.42 27.27
C ASN A 105 -15.97 3.04 26.49
N ILE A 106 -16.86 3.78 27.17
CA ILE A 106 -17.90 4.57 26.51
C ILE A 106 -17.24 5.61 25.60
N LYS A 107 -16.23 6.34 26.07
CA LYS A 107 -15.52 7.33 25.26
C LYS A 107 -14.74 6.71 24.09
N ARG A 108 -14.16 5.55 24.27
CA ARG A 108 -13.51 4.80 23.18
C ARG A 108 -14.51 4.41 22.08
N SER A 109 -15.70 3.97 22.46
CA SER A 109 -16.77 3.65 21.52
C SER A 109 -17.23 4.89 20.75
N GLU A 110 -17.43 6.02 21.43
CA GLU A 110 -17.77 7.29 20.74
C GLU A 110 -16.70 7.72 19.73
N VAL A 111 -15.40 7.57 20.07
CA VAL A 111 -14.30 7.90 19.17
C VAL A 111 -14.29 6.94 17.96
N LEU A 112 -14.46 5.65 18.19
CA LEU A 112 -14.55 4.63 17.14
C LEU A 112 -15.66 4.96 16.13
N ASP A 113 -16.87 5.27 16.63
CA ASP A 113 -18.03 5.58 15.79
C ASP A 113 -17.81 6.86 14.96
N LYS A 114 -17.20 7.89 15.58
CA LYS A 114 -16.83 9.11 14.86
C LYS A 114 -15.80 8.84 13.76
N CYS A 115 -14.81 7.97 14.02
CA CYS A 115 -13.81 7.59 13.04
C CYS A 115 -14.42 6.80 11.88
N ARG A 116 -15.33 5.85 12.13
CA ARG A 116 -16.07 5.13 11.08
C ARG A 116 -16.86 6.10 10.18
N LYS A 117 -17.61 7.02 10.79
CA LYS A 117 -18.38 8.05 10.06
C LYS A 117 -17.47 8.96 9.24
N ALA A 118 -16.33 9.39 9.81
CA ALA A 118 -15.35 10.21 9.10
C ALA A 118 -14.72 9.47 7.91
N GLY A 119 -14.54 8.15 7.97
CA GLY A 119 -14.08 7.33 6.85
C GLY A 119 -14.98 7.42 5.61
N LEU A 120 -16.24 7.77 5.79
CA LEU A 120 -17.20 7.95 4.71
C LEU A 120 -17.21 9.38 4.11
N LEU A 121 -16.40 10.30 4.60
CA LEU A 121 -16.26 11.65 4.04
C LEU A 121 -15.40 11.64 2.76
N HIS A 122 -15.33 12.79 2.07
CA HIS A 122 -14.48 12.95 0.89
C HIS A 122 -13.00 12.75 1.22
N GLN A 123 -12.22 12.30 0.22
CA GLN A 123 -10.77 12.15 0.32
C GLN A 123 -10.12 13.48 0.73
N GLY A 124 -9.14 13.41 1.62
CA GLY A 124 -8.47 14.59 2.14
C GLY A 124 -7.54 14.26 3.30
N ILE A 125 -7.12 15.29 4.01
CA ILE A 125 -6.32 15.19 5.22
C ILE A 125 -7.25 15.22 6.43
N PHE A 126 -7.11 14.24 7.32
CA PHE A 126 -7.89 14.12 8.55
C PHE A 126 -6.96 14.11 9.76
N ASN A 127 -7.40 14.75 10.83
CA ASN A 127 -6.68 14.76 12.10
C ASN A 127 -7.50 14.04 13.18
N LEU A 128 -6.85 13.15 13.92
CA LEU A 128 -7.42 12.46 15.08
C LEU A 128 -6.72 12.90 16.36
N THR A 129 -7.37 13.77 17.12
CA THR A 129 -6.86 14.26 18.40
C THR A 129 -7.59 13.57 19.53
N VAL A 130 -6.94 12.59 20.16
CA VAL A 130 -7.47 11.80 21.27
C VAL A 130 -6.35 11.58 22.29
N PRO A 131 -6.62 11.67 23.60
CA PRO A 131 -5.62 11.40 24.64
C PRO A 131 -4.99 10.01 24.53
N THR A 132 -3.83 9.82 25.13
CA THR A 132 -3.20 8.50 25.26
C THR A 132 -4.17 7.55 25.98
N GLY A 133 -4.26 6.29 25.52
CA GLY A 133 -5.23 5.34 26.03
C GLY A 133 -6.66 5.47 25.48
N GLY A 134 -6.97 6.51 24.69
CA GLY A 134 -8.29 6.75 24.11
C GLY A 134 -8.64 5.92 22.87
N GLY A 135 -7.87 4.85 22.54
CA GLY A 135 -8.20 3.94 21.45
C GLY A 135 -7.76 4.38 20.05
N LYS A 136 -6.78 5.30 19.93
CA LYS A 136 -6.32 5.86 18.65
C LYS A 136 -6.03 4.81 17.59
N THR A 137 -5.27 3.77 17.91
CA THR A 137 -4.80 2.76 16.94
C THR A 137 -5.97 2.03 16.28
N LEU A 138 -6.92 1.56 17.05
CA LEU A 138 -8.07 0.83 16.52
C LEU A 138 -9.07 1.77 15.83
N SER A 139 -9.27 2.98 16.36
CA SER A 139 -10.17 3.95 15.76
C SER A 139 -9.63 4.50 14.43
N SER A 140 -8.32 4.75 14.33
CA SER A 140 -7.71 5.16 13.06
C SER A 140 -7.73 4.02 12.02
N LEU A 141 -7.58 2.78 12.46
CA LEU A 141 -7.70 1.62 11.58
C LEU A 141 -9.12 1.44 11.07
N ALA A 142 -10.14 1.63 11.93
CA ALA A 142 -11.55 1.65 11.54
C ALA A 142 -11.83 2.70 10.46
N PHE A 143 -11.35 3.94 10.68
CA PHE A 143 -11.41 5.00 9.68
C PHE A 143 -10.77 4.58 8.35
N ALA A 144 -9.55 4.04 8.41
CA ALA A 144 -8.79 3.66 7.22
C ALA A 144 -9.48 2.55 6.41
N LEU A 145 -10.06 1.56 7.08
CA LEU A 145 -10.81 0.47 6.42
C LEU A 145 -12.07 1.00 5.73
N GLU A 146 -12.89 1.82 6.42
CA GLU A 146 -14.09 2.42 5.82
C GLU A 146 -13.72 3.30 4.61
N HIS A 147 -12.69 4.14 4.76
CA HIS A 147 -12.25 5.04 3.69
C HIS A 147 -11.67 4.30 2.50
N ALA A 148 -10.84 3.30 2.76
CA ALA A 148 -10.21 2.49 1.71
C ALA A 148 -11.23 1.71 0.90
N ILE A 149 -12.24 1.12 1.53
CA ILE A 149 -13.31 0.39 0.83
C ILE A 149 -14.18 1.36 0.03
N LYS A 150 -14.59 2.49 0.62
CA LYS A 150 -15.42 3.49 -0.07
C LYS A 150 -14.77 3.99 -1.37
N TYR A 151 -13.45 4.14 -1.38
CA TYR A 151 -12.70 4.71 -2.52
C TYR A 151 -11.90 3.66 -3.31
N ASP A 152 -12.27 2.38 -3.19
CA ASP A 152 -11.63 1.24 -3.88
C ASP A 152 -10.09 1.25 -3.78
N LYS A 153 -9.56 1.60 -2.60
CA LYS A 153 -8.12 1.51 -2.37
C LYS A 153 -7.71 0.06 -2.21
N LYS A 154 -6.48 -0.25 -2.58
CA LYS A 154 -5.99 -1.63 -2.56
C LYS A 154 -5.21 -1.97 -1.30
N ARG A 155 -4.73 -0.96 -0.57
CA ARG A 155 -3.91 -1.13 0.64
C ARG A 155 -4.06 0.04 1.60
N ILE A 156 -3.69 -0.21 2.85
CA ILE A 156 -3.57 0.80 3.90
C ILE A 156 -2.11 0.84 4.34
N ILE A 157 -1.52 2.03 4.40
CA ILE A 157 -0.15 2.24 4.85
C ILE A 157 -0.20 3.00 6.18
N VAL A 158 0.44 2.43 7.20
CA VAL A 158 0.54 3.03 8.53
C VAL A 158 2.01 3.39 8.79
N ALA A 159 2.33 4.68 8.75
CA ALA A 159 3.67 5.19 8.99
C ALA A 159 3.84 5.57 10.46
N ILE A 160 4.86 5.02 11.11
CA ILE A 160 5.16 5.20 12.54
C ILE A 160 6.65 5.54 12.67
N PRO A 161 7.03 6.57 13.43
CA PRO A 161 8.42 7.04 13.48
C PRO A 161 9.37 6.17 14.29
N TYR A 162 8.88 5.24 15.12
CA TYR A 162 9.69 4.45 16.03
C TYR A 162 9.52 2.95 15.80
N THR A 163 10.62 2.23 15.60
CA THR A 163 10.63 0.78 15.29
C THR A 163 9.91 -0.06 16.35
N SER A 164 10.13 0.23 17.64
CA SER A 164 9.43 -0.48 18.74
C SER A 164 7.91 -0.33 18.68
N ILE A 165 7.42 0.84 18.28
CA ILE A 165 5.98 1.08 18.12
C ILE A 165 5.45 0.40 16.85
N ILE A 166 6.27 0.36 15.78
CA ILE A 166 5.91 -0.38 14.55
C ILE A 166 5.66 -1.84 14.90
N THR A 167 6.61 -2.50 15.57
CA THR A 167 6.50 -3.93 15.93
C THR A 167 5.30 -4.21 16.81
N GLN A 168 5.04 -3.36 17.83
CA GLN A 168 3.85 -3.50 18.68
C GLN A 168 2.56 -3.34 17.89
N THR A 169 2.49 -2.35 17.01
CA THR A 169 1.31 -2.08 16.18
C THR A 169 1.10 -3.20 15.16
N ALA A 170 2.17 -3.67 14.52
CA ALA A 170 2.13 -4.78 13.60
C ALA A 170 1.61 -6.06 14.29
N GLN A 171 2.03 -6.32 15.54
CA GLN A 171 1.53 -7.45 16.30
C GLN A 171 0.02 -7.34 16.58
N VAL A 172 -0.48 -6.17 16.95
CA VAL A 172 -1.92 -5.93 17.10
C VAL A 172 -2.66 -6.22 15.79
N PHE A 173 -2.14 -5.75 14.67
CA PHE A 173 -2.76 -5.97 13.36
C PHE A 173 -2.70 -7.43 12.92
N ARG A 174 -1.60 -8.15 13.20
CA ARG A 174 -1.50 -9.60 12.95
C ARG A 174 -2.53 -10.40 13.74
N ASN A 175 -2.80 -10.02 14.98
CA ASN A 175 -3.82 -10.66 15.79
C ASN A 175 -5.23 -10.48 15.22
N ILE A 176 -5.47 -9.40 14.48
CA ILE A 176 -6.77 -9.10 13.86
C ILE A 176 -6.87 -9.72 12.46
N PHE A 177 -5.84 -9.55 11.64
CA PHE A 177 -5.88 -9.83 10.20
C PHE A 177 -5.18 -11.14 9.80
N GLY A 178 -4.40 -11.73 10.71
CA GLY A 178 -3.49 -12.83 10.41
C GLY A 178 -2.13 -12.33 9.91
N ASN A 179 -1.12 -13.18 10.05
CA ASN A 179 0.27 -12.84 9.72
C ASN A 179 0.46 -12.47 8.25
N ASP A 180 -0.26 -13.13 7.36
CA ASP A 180 -0.09 -12.99 5.91
C ASP A 180 -0.62 -11.67 5.33
N ASN A 181 -1.47 -10.97 6.08
CA ASN A 181 -2.08 -9.71 5.64
C ASN A 181 -1.41 -8.45 6.19
N VAL A 182 -0.37 -8.61 7.01
CA VAL A 182 0.35 -7.50 7.65
C VAL A 182 1.81 -7.54 7.25
N VAL A 183 2.23 -6.57 6.46
CA VAL A 183 3.63 -6.39 6.07
C VAL A 183 4.23 -5.34 7.00
N GLU A 184 5.25 -5.72 7.75
CA GLU A 184 6.06 -4.82 8.56
C GLU A 184 7.31 -4.45 7.78
N HIS A 185 7.67 -3.18 7.75
CA HIS A 185 8.85 -2.70 7.03
C HIS A 185 9.58 -1.64 7.83
N HIS A 186 10.81 -1.93 8.24
CA HIS A 186 11.74 -1.01 8.87
C HIS A 186 13.18 -1.55 8.82
N SER A 187 14.18 -0.69 9.10
CA SER A 187 15.61 -1.01 8.94
C SER A 187 16.12 -2.15 9.84
N ASN A 188 15.44 -2.47 10.92
CA ASN A 188 15.88 -3.46 11.92
C ASN A 188 15.16 -4.81 11.78
N LEU A 189 14.50 -5.07 10.65
CA LEU A 189 13.87 -6.35 10.40
C LEU A 189 14.94 -7.39 10.05
N ASP A 190 15.05 -8.43 10.89
CA ASP A 190 15.79 -9.64 10.54
C ASP A 190 15.00 -10.39 9.46
N GLY A 191 15.61 -10.47 8.27
CA GLY A 191 15.01 -11.20 7.14
C GLY A 191 14.63 -12.65 7.46
N ASP A 192 15.23 -13.25 8.49
CA ASP A 192 14.97 -14.64 8.89
C ASP A 192 13.65 -14.83 9.63
N THR A 193 13.09 -13.77 10.21
CA THR A 193 11.81 -13.83 10.95
C THR A 193 10.58 -13.64 10.05
N LEU A 194 10.78 -13.22 8.81
CA LEU A 194 9.70 -12.97 7.85
C LEU A 194 9.31 -14.25 7.09
N SER A 195 8.02 -14.46 6.87
CA SER A 195 7.56 -15.48 5.93
C SER A 195 8.05 -15.17 4.51
N ALA A 196 8.17 -16.18 3.65
CA ALA A 196 8.57 -15.99 2.25
C ALA A 196 7.67 -14.95 1.54
N LYS A 197 6.38 -14.93 1.84
CA LYS A 197 5.42 -13.96 1.30
C LYS A 197 5.70 -12.54 1.80
N GLN A 198 6.03 -12.37 3.06
CA GLN A 198 6.38 -11.05 3.64
C GLN A 198 7.70 -10.54 3.07
N LYS A 199 8.72 -11.40 2.93
CA LYS A 199 10.00 -11.05 2.27
C LYS A 199 9.74 -10.52 0.86
N LEU A 200 9.00 -11.27 0.05
CA LEU A 200 8.66 -10.88 -1.31
C LEU A 200 7.83 -9.60 -1.38
N ALA A 201 6.95 -9.35 -0.41
CA ALA A 201 6.17 -8.11 -0.35
C ALA A 201 7.01 -6.90 0.01
N THR A 202 8.03 -7.05 0.88
CA THR A 202 8.92 -5.94 1.27
C THR A 202 9.93 -5.55 0.19
N GLU A 203 10.27 -6.44 -0.73
CA GLU A 203 11.20 -6.16 -1.83
C GLU A 203 10.65 -5.17 -2.88
N ASN A 204 9.34 -4.92 -2.90
CA ASN A 204 8.66 -4.06 -3.87
C ASN A 204 8.28 -2.67 -3.32
N TRP A 205 8.92 -2.22 -2.24
CA TRP A 205 8.66 -0.91 -1.63
C TRP A 205 9.72 0.11 -1.96
#